data_361e743f421e3493383492ebd1b34d77
#
_entry.id   361e743f421e3493383492ebd1b34d77
#
_cell.length_a   1.000
_cell.length_b   1.000
_cell.length_c   1.000
_cell.angle_alpha   90.00
_cell.angle_beta   90.00
_cell.angle_gamma   90.00
#
_symmetry.space_group_name_H-M   'P 1'
#
loop_
_entity.id
_entity.type
_entity.pdbx_description
1 polymer ?
#
loop_
_entity_poly.entity_id
_entity_poly.type
_entity_poly.pdbx_seq_one_letter_code
_entity_poly.pdbx_strand_id
1 'polypeptide(L)'
;MAQYVYSMMGVGKVVPPKKHILKDIYLSFFPGAKIGVLGLNGAGKSTLLRIMAGIDTEIEGEAVPQKNLKIGYLPQEPQLDEDSDVRANVEQGLGEAKTLLNEFERVSARFGEELTDDEMTALIEEQGELQTKIDAIGAWE
;
A
#
# COMPACT_ATOMS: atom_id res chain seq x y z
N MET A 1 -18.05 -9.11 -16.90
CA MET A 1 -18.00 -9.92 -15.66
C MET A 1 -17.63 -8.98 -14.52
N ALA A 2 -18.34 -9.02 -13.40
CA ALA A 2 -18.00 -8.19 -12.24
C ALA A 2 -16.65 -8.66 -11.70
N GLN A 3 -15.68 -7.75 -11.62
CA GLN A 3 -14.35 -8.05 -11.12
C GLN A 3 -14.27 -7.60 -9.66
N TYR A 4 -14.09 -8.55 -8.76
CA TYR A 4 -13.87 -8.26 -7.34
C TYR A 4 -12.46 -7.71 -7.13
N VAL A 5 -12.33 -6.71 -6.28
CA VAL A 5 -11.01 -6.16 -5.88
C VAL A 5 -10.36 -6.98 -4.77
N TYR A 6 -11.17 -7.71 -4.00
CA TYR A 6 -10.71 -8.59 -2.93
C TYR A 6 -11.70 -9.72 -2.71
N SER A 7 -11.22 -10.93 -2.47
CA SER A 7 -12.05 -12.09 -2.18
C SER A 7 -11.48 -12.92 -1.03
N MET A 8 -12.35 -13.37 -0.16
CA MET A 8 -12.07 -14.30 0.92
C MET A 8 -12.89 -15.57 0.73
N MET A 9 -12.26 -16.73 0.84
CA MET A 9 -12.88 -18.02 0.64
C MET A 9 -12.54 -18.95 1.81
N GLY A 10 -13.54 -19.25 2.66
CA GLY A 10 -13.39 -20.12 3.82
C GLY A 10 -12.37 -19.61 4.83
N VAL A 11 -12.19 -18.28 4.94
CA VAL A 11 -11.18 -17.73 5.83
C VAL A 11 -11.52 -17.99 7.27
N GLY A 12 -10.58 -18.59 7.99
CA GLY A 12 -10.62 -18.86 9.42
C GLY A 12 -9.34 -18.42 10.12
N LYS A 13 -9.44 -18.12 11.40
CA LYS A 13 -8.30 -17.85 12.27
C LYS A 13 -8.49 -18.56 13.59
N VAL A 14 -7.53 -19.41 13.92
CA VAL A 14 -7.46 -20.14 15.18
C VAL A 14 -6.23 -19.64 15.95
N VAL A 15 -6.41 -19.36 17.22
CA VAL A 15 -5.33 -19.00 18.14
C VAL A 15 -5.22 -20.02 19.26
N PRO A 16 -4.03 -20.28 19.82
CA PRO A 16 -3.88 -21.21 20.95
C PRO A 16 -4.77 -20.83 22.13
N PRO A 17 -5.32 -21.82 22.86
CA PRO A 17 -5.25 -23.27 22.71
C PRO A 17 -6.35 -23.92 21.84
N LYS A 18 -6.70 -23.42 20.68
CA LYS A 18 -7.77 -23.83 19.72
C LYS A 18 -9.03 -22.95 19.77
N LYS A 19 -8.85 -21.66 20.05
CA LYS A 19 -9.96 -20.68 19.99
C LYS A 19 -10.10 -20.16 18.57
N HIS A 20 -11.27 -20.40 17.95
CA HIS A 20 -11.62 -19.77 16.70
C HIS A 20 -11.94 -18.29 16.92
N ILE A 21 -11.20 -17.40 16.29
CA ILE A 21 -11.47 -15.95 16.23
C ILE A 21 -12.36 -15.64 15.03
N LEU A 22 -12.06 -16.27 13.89
CA LEU A 22 -12.86 -16.19 12.66
C LEU A 22 -13.09 -17.62 12.17
N LYS A 23 -14.23 -17.86 11.54
CA LYS A 23 -14.58 -19.17 11.01
C LYS A 23 -15.41 -19.03 9.74
N ASP A 24 -15.03 -19.75 8.70
CA ASP A 24 -15.77 -19.90 7.44
C ASP A 24 -16.21 -18.57 6.83
N ILE A 25 -15.30 -17.57 6.74
CA ILE A 25 -15.60 -16.26 6.18
C ILE A 25 -15.53 -16.33 4.66
N TYR A 26 -16.64 -15.99 4.00
CA TYR A 26 -16.76 -15.86 2.54
C TYR A 26 -17.20 -14.43 2.22
N LEU A 27 -16.33 -13.62 1.67
CA LEU A 27 -16.59 -12.22 1.32
C LEU A 27 -15.96 -11.88 -0.02
N SER A 28 -16.64 -11.06 -0.80
CA SER A 28 -16.11 -10.51 -2.04
C SER A 28 -16.49 -9.04 -2.15
N PHE A 29 -15.52 -8.21 -2.49
CA PHE A 29 -15.67 -6.77 -2.50
C PHE A 29 -15.59 -6.22 -3.92
N PHE A 30 -16.53 -5.35 -4.26
CA PHE A 30 -16.53 -4.62 -5.52
C PHE A 30 -15.67 -3.36 -5.45
N PRO A 31 -15.15 -2.88 -6.60
CA PRO A 31 -14.46 -1.59 -6.67
C PRO A 31 -15.35 -0.47 -6.13
N GLY A 32 -14.74 0.47 -5.39
CA GLY A 32 -15.42 1.65 -4.84
C GLY A 32 -16.39 1.39 -3.69
N ALA A 33 -16.55 0.15 -3.23
CA ALA A 33 -17.42 -0.16 -2.10
C ALA A 33 -16.86 0.40 -0.79
N LYS A 34 -17.72 1.11 -0.01
CA LYS A 34 -17.43 1.54 1.35
C LYS A 34 -18.13 0.60 2.32
N ILE A 35 -17.36 -0.12 3.13
CA ILE A 35 -17.87 -1.22 3.94
C ILE A 35 -17.54 -0.97 5.40
N GLY A 36 -18.58 -1.04 6.26
CA GLY A 36 -18.44 -0.99 7.71
C GLY A 36 -18.40 -2.40 8.32
N VAL A 37 -17.44 -2.65 9.20
CA VAL A 37 -17.35 -3.89 9.99
C VAL A 37 -17.76 -3.60 11.42
N LEU A 38 -18.90 -4.16 11.85
CA LEU A 38 -19.46 -3.92 13.16
C LEU A 38 -19.42 -5.19 14.02
N GLY A 39 -19.31 -5.02 15.32
CA GLY A 39 -19.31 -6.10 16.29
C GLY A 39 -18.79 -5.66 17.65
N LEU A 40 -19.03 -6.46 18.67
CA LEU A 40 -18.53 -6.24 20.03
C LEU A 40 -17.00 -6.36 20.09
N ASN A 41 -16.39 -5.87 21.17
CA ASN A 41 -14.99 -6.07 21.42
C ASN A 41 -14.66 -7.57 21.53
N GLY A 42 -13.56 -7.98 20.86
CA GLY A 42 -13.18 -9.39 20.77
C GLY A 42 -13.93 -10.20 19.69
N ALA A 43 -14.79 -9.58 18.89
CA ALA A 43 -15.51 -10.25 17.79
C ALA A 43 -14.62 -10.57 16.56
N GLY A 44 -13.33 -10.20 16.56
CA GLY A 44 -12.41 -10.49 15.48
C GLY A 44 -12.30 -9.42 14.38
N LYS A 45 -12.88 -8.22 14.55
CA LYS A 45 -12.84 -7.13 13.57
C LYS A 45 -11.41 -6.76 13.15
N SER A 46 -10.55 -6.50 14.13
CA SER A 46 -9.15 -6.14 13.89
C SER A 46 -8.37 -7.29 13.25
N THR A 47 -8.68 -8.53 13.63
CA THR A 47 -8.10 -9.73 13.03
C THR A 47 -8.47 -9.83 11.55
N LEU A 48 -9.74 -9.61 11.20
CA LEU A 48 -10.22 -9.60 9.83
C LEU A 48 -9.49 -8.54 8.99
N LEU A 49 -9.38 -7.31 9.50
CA LEU A 49 -8.69 -6.22 8.80
C LEU A 49 -7.19 -6.49 8.63
N ARG A 50 -6.52 -7.10 9.62
CA ARG A 50 -5.11 -7.49 9.52
C ARG A 50 -4.89 -8.59 8.48
N ILE A 51 -5.81 -9.54 8.37
CA ILE A 51 -5.80 -10.55 7.31
C ILE A 51 -5.96 -9.88 5.94
N MET A 52 -6.93 -8.98 5.80
CA MET A 52 -7.16 -8.25 4.56
C MET A 52 -5.97 -7.39 4.15
N ALA A 53 -5.24 -6.85 5.12
CA ALA A 53 -4.02 -6.09 4.88
C ALA A 53 -2.78 -6.96 4.57
N GLY A 54 -2.90 -8.28 4.64
CA GLY A 54 -1.78 -9.21 4.45
C GLY A 54 -0.77 -9.21 5.61
N ILE A 55 -1.11 -8.61 6.76
CA ILE A 55 -0.26 -8.59 7.96
C ILE A 55 -0.32 -9.92 8.70
N ASP A 56 -1.51 -10.52 8.77
CA ASP A 56 -1.73 -11.84 9.36
C ASP A 56 -1.96 -12.85 8.23
N THR A 57 -0.99 -13.71 8.02
CA THR A 57 -0.99 -14.74 6.96
C THR A 57 -1.23 -16.15 7.49
N GLU A 58 -1.24 -16.33 8.81
CA GLU A 58 -1.53 -17.62 9.46
C GLU A 58 -3.04 -17.85 9.54
N ILE A 59 -3.65 -18.19 8.41
CA ILE A 59 -5.10 -18.33 8.25
C ILE A 59 -5.45 -19.70 7.66
N GLU A 60 -6.68 -20.14 7.89
CA GLU A 60 -7.34 -21.17 7.11
C GLU A 60 -8.03 -20.54 5.91
N GLY A 61 -8.17 -21.27 4.80
CA GLY A 61 -8.77 -20.74 3.57
C GLY A 61 -7.86 -19.77 2.80
N GLU A 62 -8.46 -18.92 2.00
CA GLU A 62 -7.75 -18.01 1.10
C GLU A 62 -8.28 -16.58 1.20
N ALA A 63 -7.36 -15.62 1.23
CA ALA A 63 -7.64 -14.19 1.17
C ALA A 63 -6.84 -13.58 0.01
N VAL A 64 -7.51 -13.25 -1.09
CA VAL A 64 -6.88 -12.93 -2.37
C VAL A 64 -7.24 -11.51 -2.80
N PRO A 65 -6.28 -10.57 -2.75
CA PRO A 65 -6.41 -9.27 -3.40
C PRO A 65 -6.30 -9.40 -4.93
N GLN A 66 -6.89 -8.48 -5.65
CA GLN A 66 -6.65 -8.32 -7.08
C GLN A 66 -5.16 -8.03 -7.34
N LYS A 67 -4.63 -8.51 -8.47
CA LYS A 67 -3.25 -8.21 -8.86
C LYS A 67 -3.01 -6.70 -8.91
N ASN A 68 -1.86 -6.29 -8.40
CA ASN A 68 -1.42 -4.88 -8.33
C ASN A 68 -2.31 -3.96 -7.47
N LEU A 69 -3.15 -4.53 -6.60
CA LEU A 69 -3.91 -3.74 -5.64
C LEU A 69 -2.96 -3.21 -4.55
N LYS A 70 -2.88 -1.89 -4.40
CA LYS A 70 -2.20 -1.25 -3.27
C LYS A 70 -3.15 -1.25 -2.07
N ILE A 71 -2.72 -1.83 -0.96
CA ILE A 71 -3.53 -1.93 0.27
C ILE A 71 -2.86 -1.09 1.35
N GLY A 72 -3.57 -0.10 1.87
CA GLY A 72 -3.19 0.65 3.06
C GLY A 72 -3.90 0.10 4.30
N TYR A 73 -3.22 0.03 5.42
CA TYR A 73 -3.77 -0.35 6.71
C TYR A 73 -3.50 0.72 7.75
N LEU A 74 -4.56 1.28 8.31
CA LEU A 74 -4.47 2.21 9.43
C LEU A 74 -4.84 1.45 10.72
N PRO A 75 -3.88 1.16 11.60
CA PRO A 75 -4.17 0.52 12.89
C PRO A 75 -4.91 1.48 13.83
N GLN A 76 -5.57 0.94 14.86
CA GLN A 76 -6.27 1.73 15.88
C GLN A 76 -5.30 2.65 16.65
N GLU A 77 -4.08 2.17 16.88
CA GLU A 77 -2.96 2.93 17.45
C GLU A 77 -1.83 2.97 16.43
N PRO A 78 -1.77 4.00 15.56
CA PRO A 78 -0.71 4.12 14.58
C PRO A 78 0.64 4.34 15.28
N GLN A 79 1.65 3.60 14.85
CA GLN A 79 3.02 3.82 15.28
C GLN A 79 3.60 4.95 14.43
N LEU A 80 3.90 6.05 15.09
CA LEU A 80 4.60 7.18 14.51
C LEU A 80 6.08 7.10 14.92
N ASP A 81 6.94 7.62 14.07
CA ASP A 81 8.34 7.80 14.40
C ASP A 81 8.47 9.02 15.33
N GLU A 82 8.80 8.77 16.60
CA GLU A 82 8.90 9.80 17.65
C GLU A 82 10.10 10.74 17.42
N ASP A 83 11.12 10.29 16.67
CA ASP A 83 12.30 11.08 16.33
C ASP A 83 12.08 11.98 15.09
N SER A 84 10.95 11.81 14.41
CA SER A 84 10.57 12.55 13.20
C SER A 84 9.46 13.57 13.48
N ASP A 85 9.51 14.70 12.80
CA ASP A 85 8.44 15.68 12.88
C ASP A 85 7.15 15.18 12.16
N VAL A 86 6.05 15.94 12.32
CA VAL A 86 4.74 15.59 11.74
C VAL A 86 4.84 15.47 10.22
N ARG A 87 5.58 16.36 9.56
CA ARG A 87 5.74 16.36 8.11
C ARG A 87 6.46 15.11 7.64
N ALA A 88 7.56 14.74 8.27
CA ALA A 88 8.34 13.54 7.94
C ALA A 88 7.50 12.26 8.13
N ASN A 89 6.70 12.18 9.20
CA ASN A 89 5.79 11.05 9.43
C ASN A 89 4.71 10.94 8.33
N VAL A 90 4.16 12.05 7.87
CA VAL A 90 3.19 12.05 6.76
C VAL A 90 3.88 11.69 5.44
N GLU A 91 5.05 12.24 5.18
CA GLU A 91 5.83 11.98 3.96
C GLU A 91 6.30 10.51 3.85
N GLN A 92 6.49 9.80 4.96
CA GLN A 92 6.74 8.35 4.95
C GLN A 92 5.61 7.57 4.26
N GLY A 93 4.37 8.05 4.40
CA GLY A 93 3.20 7.46 3.74
C GLY A 93 3.19 7.63 2.21
N LEU A 94 3.94 8.60 1.68
CA LEU A 94 4.06 8.86 0.24
C LEU A 94 5.03 7.91 -0.47
N GLY A 95 5.88 7.20 0.27
CA GLY A 95 6.73 6.09 -0.18
C GLY A 95 7.33 6.28 -1.58
N GLU A 96 6.75 5.56 -2.55
CA GLU A 96 7.20 5.55 -3.94
C GLU A 96 7.16 6.94 -4.62
N ALA A 97 6.11 7.72 -4.34
CA ALA A 97 5.95 9.06 -4.91
C ALA A 97 7.10 9.98 -4.50
N LYS A 98 7.46 9.97 -3.22
CA LYS A 98 8.58 10.79 -2.70
C LYS A 98 9.91 10.34 -3.29
N THR A 99 10.13 9.03 -3.43
CA THR A 99 11.36 8.51 -4.05
C THR A 99 11.51 9.00 -5.48
N LEU A 100 10.44 8.88 -6.28
CA LEU A 100 10.44 9.33 -7.68
C LEU A 100 10.66 10.84 -7.81
N LEU A 101 10.02 11.65 -6.95
CA LEU A 101 10.22 13.10 -6.94
C LEU A 101 11.66 13.47 -6.57
N ASN A 102 12.24 12.85 -5.55
CA ASN A 102 13.63 13.09 -5.17
C ASN A 102 14.62 12.69 -6.28
N GLU A 103 14.37 11.56 -6.96
CA GLU A 103 15.19 11.14 -8.10
C GLU A 103 15.06 12.12 -9.27
N PHE A 104 13.85 12.60 -9.56
CA PHE A 104 13.62 13.61 -10.59
C PHE A 104 14.34 14.93 -10.28
N GLU A 105 14.29 15.40 -9.03
CA GLU A 105 15.05 16.59 -8.60
C GLU A 105 16.56 16.39 -8.73
N ARG A 106 17.07 15.21 -8.34
CA ARG A 106 18.49 14.87 -8.45
C ARG A 106 18.96 14.87 -9.92
N VAL A 107 18.19 14.26 -10.81
CA VAL A 107 18.46 14.22 -12.25
C VAL A 107 18.39 15.63 -12.82
N SER A 108 17.37 16.41 -12.44
CA SER A 108 17.20 17.79 -12.89
C SER A 108 18.35 18.71 -12.46
N ALA A 109 18.89 18.53 -11.25
CA ALA A 109 20.02 19.30 -10.76
C ALA A 109 21.30 19.08 -11.60
N ARG A 110 21.48 17.88 -12.16
CA ARG A 110 22.65 17.54 -12.97
C ARG A 110 22.72 18.25 -14.33
N PHE A 111 21.62 18.81 -14.83
CA PHE A 111 21.64 19.63 -16.05
C PHE A 111 22.47 20.92 -15.91
N GLY A 112 22.79 21.33 -14.67
CA GLY A 112 23.67 22.46 -14.39
C GLY A 112 25.18 22.11 -14.38
N GLU A 113 25.54 20.85 -14.56
CA GLU A 113 26.91 20.37 -14.57
C GLU A 113 27.50 20.41 -16.00
N GLU A 114 28.83 20.38 -16.11
CA GLU A 114 29.48 20.22 -17.41
C GLU A 114 29.36 18.75 -17.85
N LEU A 115 28.51 18.49 -18.83
CA LEU A 115 28.21 17.15 -19.35
C LEU A 115 28.65 17.03 -20.80
N THR A 116 29.05 15.83 -21.20
CA THR A 116 29.26 15.49 -22.63
C THR A 116 27.91 15.31 -23.34
N ASP A 117 27.89 15.36 -24.67
CA ASP A 117 26.64 15.18 -25.44
C ASP A 117 25.97 13.84 -25.19
N ASP A 118 26.74 12.77 -24.98
CA ASP A 118 26.20 11.43 -24.65
C ASP A 118 25.60 11.40 -23.26
N GLU A 119 26.23 12.02 -22.26
CA GLU A 119 25.71 12.12 -20.90
C GLU A 119 24.47 12.99 -20.84
N MET A 120 24.41 14.08 -21.61
CA MET A 120 23.24 14.93 -21.72
C MET A 120 22.07 14.16 -22.32
N THR A 121 22.29 13.37 -23.36
CA THR A 121 21.24 12.54 -23.98
C THR A 121 20.69 11.50 -22.99
N ALA A 122 21.57 10.79 -22.28
CA ALA A 122 21.18 9.82 -21.27
C ALA A 122 20.38 10.46 -20.13
N LEU A 123 20.77 11.66 -19.69
CA LEU A 123 20.10 12.40 -18.63
C LEU A 123 18.68 12.84 -19.03
N ILE A 124 18.50 13.25 -20.30
CA ILE A 124 17.17 13.60 -20.85
C ILE A 124 16.26 12.36 -20.88
N GLU A 125 16.79 11.20 -21.29
CA GLU A 125 16.02 9.95 -21.30
C GLU A 125 15.61 9.55 -19.87
N GLU A 126 16.56 9.57 -18.92
CA GLU A 126 16.28 9.25 -17.49
C GLU A 126 15.22 10.18 -16.90
N GLN A 127 15.30 11.49 -17.16
CA GLN A 127 14.31 12.46 -16.69
C GLN A 127 12.92 12.18 -17.30
N GLY A 128 12.85 11.87 -18.60
CA GLY A 128 11.61 11.54 -19.30
C GLY A 128 10.93 10.27 -18.75
N GLU A 129 11.71 9.24 -18.40
CA GLU A 129 11.19 8.05 -17.76
C GLU A 129 10.64 8.33 -16.35
N LEU A 130 11.36 9.11 -15.54
CA LEU A 130 10.94 9.52 -14.21
C LEU A 130 9.65 10.34 -14.28
N GLN A 131 9.57 11.30 -15.19
CA GLN A 131 8.36 12.10 -15.41
C GLN A 131 7.16 11.22 -15.75
N THR A 132 7.33 10.26 -16.66
CA THR A 132 6.26 9.31 -17.03
C THR A 132 5.78 8.50 -15.83
N LYS A 133 6.69 8.05 -14.95
CA LYS A 133 6.34 7.32 -13.73
C LYS A 133 5.60 8.20 -12.72
N ILE A 134 6.04 9.45 -12.54
CA ILE A 134 5.41 10.42 -11.63
C ILE A 134 4.00 10.77 -12.11
N ASP A 135 3.82 10.99 -13.42
CA ASP A 135 2.51 11.26 -14.04
C ASP A 135 1.56 10.07 -13.86
N ALA A 136 2.06 8.83 -14.02
CA ALA A 136 1.27 7.62 -13.89
C ALA A 136 0.69 7.42 -12.47
N ILE A 137 1.36 7.92 -11.44
CA ILE A 137 0.91 7.83 -10.04
C ILE A 137 0.30 9.14 -9.52
N GLY A 138 0.26 10.20 -10.34
CA GLY A 138 -0.30 11.51 -9.98
C GLY A 138 0.47 12.20 -8.84
N ALA A 139 1.79 12.04 -8.78
CA ALA A 139 2.59 12.53 -7.65
C ALA A 139 2.97 14.03 -7.72
N TRP A 140 2.51 14.76 -8.73
CA TRP A 140 2.70 16.22 -8.83
C TRP A 140 1.70 17.02 -7.99
N GLU A 141 0.58 16.43 -7.61
CA GLU A 141 -0.50 17.02 -6.81
C GLU A 141 -0.42 16.52 -5.36
#